data_5d8e82e072404533e685653f8ce13395
#
_entry.id   5d8e82e072404533e685653f8ce13395
#
_cell.length_a   1.000
_cell.length_b   1.000
_cell.length_c   1.000
_cell.angle_alpha   90.00
_cell.angle_beta   90.00
_cell.angle_gamma   90.00
#
_symmetry.space_group_name_H-M   'P 1'
#
loop_
_entity.id
_entity.type
_entity.pdbx_description
1 polymer ?
#
loop_
_entity_poly.entity_id
_entity_poly.type
_entity_poly.pdbx_seq_one_letter_code
_entity_poly.pdbx_strand_id
1 'polypeptide(L)'
;MVIALEKKWIWDSWYAHDGEKWHGFFLQADKSLIDPDERHMNVTQGHAISTDLVNWEHLGTMFAPSEGPAWDDKTTWTGSVVQDDAGLWHLFYTGTSKSEDAMYQRVGHATSTDLHSWERVGDGLCLDLTGPNASTYEVEHQVGFWHDRAMRDPWVMRNPDGDGWLMYFTARASGIADPNQGGAVGFATSPDLMTWELQPPVFVGSFGQLEVPQVFERSGRW
;
A
#
# COMPACT_ATOMS: atom_id res chain seq x y z
N MET A 1 1.39 -6.87 -22.04
CA MET A 1 1.94 -5.50 -22.32
C MET A 1 2.05 -4.81 -20.98
N VAL A 2 3.01 -3.95 -20.81
CA VAL A 2 3.15 -3.12 -19.61
C VAL A 2 2.40 -1.80 -19.84
N ILE A 3 1.65 -1.31 -18.86
CA ILE A 3 1.12 0.06 -18.91
C ILE A 3 2.33 0.99 -19.00
N ALA A 4 2.42 1.78 -20.04
CA ALA A 4 3.53 2.71 -20.26
C ALA A 4 3.01 4.06 -20.74
N LEU A 5 3.46 5.14 -20.08
CA LEU A 5 3.11 6.50 -20.43
C LEU A 5 4.37 7.29 -20.85
N GLU A 6 4.29 7.98 -21.96
CA GLU A 6 5.44 8.71 -22.52
C GLU A 6 6.01 9.75 -21.55
N LYS A 7 5.14 10.50 -20.86
CA LYS A 7 5.51 11.61 -19.99
C LYS A 7 5.55 11.28 -18.51
N LYS A 8 5.31 10.03 -18.12
CA LYS A 8 5.29 9.62 -16.72
C LYS A 8 6.16 8.40 -16.48
N TRP A 9 6.87 8.38 -15.36
CA TRP A 9 7.36 7.16 -14.77
C TRP A 9 6.18 6.40 -14.18
N ILE A 10 6.19 5.08 -14.34
CA ILE A 10 5.24 4.14 -13.74
C ILE A 10 6.05 3.05 -13.05
N TRP A 11 5.64 2.71 -11.84
CA TRP A 11 6.17 1.58 -11.10
C TRP A 11 5.04 0.96 -10.28
N ASP A 12 5.24 0.08 -9.39
CA ASP A 12 4.27 -0.69 -8.62
C ASP A 12 2.83 -0.62 -9.13
N SER A 13 2.17 -1.74 -9.24
CA SER A 13 0.80 -1.78 -9.75
C SER A 13 -0.02 -2.86 -9.06
N TRP A 14 -1.32 -2.61 -8.96
CA TRP A 14 -2.30 -3.56 -8.46
C TRP A 14 -3.57 -3.50 -9.32
N TYR A 15 -4.41 -4.52 -9.24
CA TYR A 15 -5.49 -4.72 -10.18
C TYR A 15 -6.78 -5.13 -9.50
N ALA A 16 -7.94 -4.72 -10.07
CA ALA A 16 -9.27 -5.20 -9.72
C ALA A 16 -10.05 -5.53 -11.01
N HIS A 17 -11.07 -6.37 -10.91
CA HIS A 17 -11.99 -6.69 -12.00
C HIS A 17 -13.42 -6.42 -11.54
N ASP A 18 -14.15 -5.56 -12.25
CA ASP A 18 -15.50 -5.12 -11.90
C ASP A 18 -16.62 -6.04 -12.40
N GLY A 19 -16.24 -7.13 -13.09
CA GLY A 19 -17.14 -8.03 -13.78
C GLY A 19 -17.13 -7.86 -15.31
N GLU A 20 -16.71 -6.70 -15.81
CA GLU A 20 -16.63 -6.38 -17.24
C GLU A 20 -15.21 -6.00 -17.67
N LYS A 21 -14.50 -5.23 -16.84
CA LYS A 21 -13.18 -4.68 -17.16
C LYS A 21 -12.18 -4.92 -16.03
N TRP A 22 -10.94 -4.98 -16.42
CA TRP A 22 -9.79 -4.87 -15.52
C TRP A 22 -9.49 -3.41 -15.24
N HIS A 23 -9.33 -3.06 -13.99
CA HIS A 23 -8.83 -1.79 -13.51
C HIS A 23 -7.39 -1.98 -13.06
N GLY A 24 -6.47 -1.27 -13.67
CA GLY A 24 -5.07 -1.24 -13.28
C GLY A 24 -4.78 0.08 -12.57
N PHE A 25 -4.31 -0.02 -11.34
CA PHE A 25 -3.84 1.08 -10.53
C PHE A 25 -2.33 1.01 -10.44
N PHE A 26 -1.67 2.13 -10.43
CA PHE A 26 -0.20 2.17 -10.43
C PHE A 26 0.33 3.49 -9.87
N LEU A 27 1.52 3.44 -9.34
CA LEU A 27 2.25 4.64 -8.96
C LEU A 27 2.74 5.36 -10.22
N GLN A 28 2.60 6.68 -10.23
CA GLN A 28 3.08 7.51 -11.33
C GLN A 28 3.65 8.83 -10.84
N ALA A 29 4.63 9.35 -11.58
CA ALA A 29 5.18 10.70 -11.41
C ALA A 29 5.58 11.28 -12.76
N ASP A 30 5.62 12.61 -12.87
CA ASP A 30 5.93 13.31 -14.11
C ASP A 30 7.44 13.24 -14.43
N LYS A 31 7.80 12.92 -15.66
CA LYS A 31 9.20 12.90 -16.13
C LYS A 31 9.84 14.28 -16.23
N SER A 32 9.08 15.36 -16.05
CA SER A 32 9.62 16.72 -15.95
C SER A 32 10.43 16.97 -14.67
N LEU A 33 10.33 16.07 -13.67
CA LEU A 33 11.15 16.12 -12.45
C LEU A 33 12.66 15.97 -12.72
N ILE A 34 13.06 15.50 -13.92
CA ILE A 34 14.46 15.31 -14.34
C ILE A 34 15.17 14.21 -13.55
N ASP A 35 15.25 14.32 -12.22
CA ASP A 35 15.80 13.28 -11.35
C ASP A 35 14.76 12.18 -11.11
N PRO A 36 15.03 10.93 -11.56
CA PRO A 36 14.13 9.82 -11.36
C PRO A 36 13.82 9.51 -9.89
N ASP A 37 14.74 9.81 -8.98
CA ASP A 37 14.58 9.48 -7.56
C ASP A 37 13.57 10.40 -6.87
N GLU A 38 13.37 11.62 -7.38
CA GLU A 38 12.33 12.53 -6.90
C GLU A 38 10.90 11.99 -7.14
N ARG A 39 10.71 10.99 -8.03
CA ARG A 39 9.40 10.40 -8.29
C ARG A 39 8.72 9.87 -7.03
N HIS A 40 9.50 9.36 -6.08
CA HIS A 40 8.96 8.80 -4.84
C HIS A 40 8.26 9.86 -3.97
N MET A 41 8.75 11.09 -4.01
CA MET A 41 8.22 12.21 -3.21
C MET A 41 7.21 13.08 -3.97
N ASN A 42 6.98 12.79 -5.27
CA ASN A 42 6.03 13.49 -6.14
C ASN A 42 5.03 12.53 -6.79
N VAL A 43 4.70 11.47 -6.07
CA VAL A 43 3.87 10.37 -6.53
C VAL A 43 2.38 10.71 -6.47
N THR A 44 1.65 10.20 -7.44
CA THR A 44 0.19 10.01 -7.40
C THR A 44 -0.15 8.60 -7.87
N GLN A 45 -1.36 8.15 -7.58
CA GLN A 45 -1.85 6.88 -8.11
C GLN A 45 -2.61 7.12 -9.41
N GLY A 46 -2.15 6.47 -10.48
CA GLY A 46 -2.80 6.48 -11.79
C GLY A 46 -3.81 5.35 -11.93
N HIS A 47 -4.68 5.48 -12.92
CA HIS A 47 -5.72 4.51 -13.25
C HIS A 47 -5.76 4.25 -14.75
N ALA A 48 -5.90 2.99 -15.12
CA ALA A 48 -6.17 2.56 -16.48
C ALA A 48 -7.16 1.39 -16.49
N ILE A 49 -7.90 1.24 -17.57
CA ILE A 49 -8.85 0.14 -17.77
C ILE A 49 -8.49 -0.71 -18.99
N SER A 50 -8.86 -1.99 -18.96
CA SER A 50 -8.62 -2.94 -20.04
C SER A 50 -9.67 -4.05 -20.04
N THR A 51 -9.99 -4.55 -21.22
CA THR A 51 -10.82 -5.76 -21.38
C THR A 51 -10.00 -7.04 -21.60
N ASP A 52 -8.68 -6.93 -21.81
CA ASP A 52 -7.82 -8.04 -22.23
C ASP A 52 -6.46 -8.11 -21.51
N LEU A 53 -6.20 -7.20 -20.54
CA LEU A 53 -4.92 -7.05 -19.82
C LEU A 53 -3.71 -6.71 -20.74
N VAL A 54 -3.96 -6.42 -22.00
CA VAL A 54 -2.95 -6.13 -23.02
C VAL A 54 -3.04 -4.69 -23.50
N ASN A 55 -4.26 -4.27 -23.83
CA ASN A 55 -4.55 -2.91 -24.30
C ASN A 55 -5.19 -2.12 -23.17
N TRP A 56 -4.54 -1.01 -22.77
CA TRP A 56 -4.95 -0.20 -21.64
C TRP A 56 -5.33 1.20 -22.08
N GLU A 57 -6.49 1.65 -21.60
CA GLU A 57 -6.92 3.05 -21.68
C GLU A 57 -6.56 3.75 -20.39
N HIS A 58 -5.70 4.77 -20.46
CA HIS A 58 -5.28 5.56 -19.30
C HIS A 58 -6.31 6.63 -18.96
N LEU A 59 -6.80 6.63 -17.73
CA LEU A 59 -7.84 7.53 -17.24
C LEU A 59 -7.30 8.76 -16.47
N GLY A 60 -6.00 8.79 -16.16
CA GLY A 60 -5.39 9.88 -15.41
C GLY A 60 -5.05 9.51 -13.96
N THR A 61 -4.99 10.54 -13.11
CA THR A 61 -4.77 10.37 -11.67
C THR A 61 -6.07 9.98 -10.99
N MET A 62 -6.03 8.88 -10.24
CA MET A 62 -7.16 8.38 -9.46
C MET A 62 -7.11 8.86 -8.01
N PHE A 63 -5.92 8.84 -7.40
CA PHE A 63 -5.73 9.16 -5.99
C PHE A 63 -4.42 9.95 -5.79
N ALA A 64 -4.45 10.91 -4.90
CA ALA A 64 -3.32 11.81 -4.64
C ALA A 64 -3.19 12.10 -3.13
N PRO A 65 -2.04 12.60 -2.68
CA PRO A 65 -1.88 13.10 -1.32
C PRO A 65 -2.96 14.10 -0.92
N SER A 66 -3.32 14.10 0.35
CA SER A 66 -4.31 15.04 0.90
C SER A 66 -3.89 16.49 0.69
N GLU A 67 -4.86 17.37 0.44
CA GLU A 67 -4.65 18.80 0.43
C GLU A 67 -4.62 19.35 1.87
N GLY A 68 -3.63 20.19 2.16
CA GLY A 68 -3.46 20.78 3.51
C GLY A 68 -2.77 19.83 4.50
N PRO A 69 -2.63 20.25 5.77
CA PRO A 69 -1.96 19.42 6.78
C PRO A 69 -2.75 18.15 7.08
N ALA A 70 -2.16 17.00 6.73
CA ALA A 70 -2.73 15.67 6.97
C ALA A 70 -1.59 14.65 7.14
N TRP A 71 -1.92 13.47 7.65
CA TRP A 71 -0.95 12.40 7.86
C TRP A 71 -0.45 11.78 6.54
N ASP A 72 -1.17 11.98 5.43
CA ASP A 72 -0.86 11.52 4.07
C ASP A 72 -0.73 12.66 3.05
N ASP A 73 -0.35 13.86 3.51
CA ASP A 73 -0.25 15.04 2.66
C ASP A 73 1.05 15.10 1.84
N LYS A 74 2.00 14.18 2.07
CA LYS A 74 3.25 14.12 1.30
C LYS A 74 3.20 13.11 0.17
N THR A 75 2.86 11.86 0.46
CA THR A 75 2.82 10.78 -0.54
C THR A 75 1.62 9.86 -0.34
N THR A 76 1.16 9.27 -1.44
CA THR A 76 0.28 8.10 -1.47
C THR A 76 0.93 7.03 -2.33
N TRP A 77 1.56 6.03 -1.70
CA TRP A 77 2.29 4.97 -2.38
C TRP A 77 1.44 3.71 -2.58
N THR A 78 2.12 2.61 -2.89
CA THR A 78 1.58 1.30 -3.23
C THR A 78 0.46 0.85 -2.31
N GLY A 79 -0.52 0.17 -2.90
CA GLY A 79 -1.68 -0.31 -2.18
C GLY A 79 -2.28 -1.59 -2.79
N SER A 80 -3.46 -1.93 -2.32
CA SER A 80 -4.30 -3.00 -2.87
C SER A 80 -5.77 -2.62 -2.83
N VAL A 81 -6.57 -3.27 -3.67
CA VAL A 81 -8.01 -3.05 -3.77
C VAL A 81 -8.73 -4.38 -3.56
N VAL A 82 -9.73 -4.39 -2.69
CA VAL A 82 -10.63 -5.52 -2.47
C VAL A 82 -12.08 -5.06 -2.50
N GLN A 83 -13.01 -5.98 -2.78
CA GLN A 83 -14.46 -5.72 -2.71
C GLN A 83 -15.06 -6.48 -1.53
N ASP A 84 -15.90 -5.81 -0.75
CA ASP A 84 -16.66 -6.44 0.33
C ASP A 84 -17.91 -7.19 -0.20
N ASP A 85 -18.64 -7.84 0.69
CA ASP A 85 -19.85 -8.60 0.34
C ASP A 85 -21.03 -7.71 -0.06
N ALA A 86 -20.99 -6.42 0.27
CA ALA A 86 -21.98 -5.43 -0.14
C ALA A 86 -21.69 -4.82 -1.51
N GLY A 87 -20.53 -5.15 -2.10
CA GLY A 87 -20.09 -4.63 -3.40
C GLY A 87 -19.34 -3.30 -3.30
N LEU A 88 -19.02 -2.82 -2.10
CA LEU A 88 -18.19 -1.64 -1.91
C LEU A 88 -16.72 -1.99 -2.12
N TRP A 89 -16.00 -1.17 -2.87
CA TRP A 89 -14.57 -1.30 -3.08
C TRP A 89 -13.78 -0.57 -1.99
N HIS A 90 -12.71 -1.19 -1.54
CA HIS A 90 -11.81 -0.68 -0.51
C HIS A 90 -10.40 -0.61 -1.07
N LEU A 91 -9.82 0.59 -1.08
CA LEU A 91 -8.41 0.85 -1.37
C LEU A 91 -7.65 0.98 -0.05
N PHE A 92 -6.66 0.14 0.15
CA PHE A 92 -5.66 0.31 1.19
C PHE A 92 -4.38 0.82 0.53
N TYR A 93 -3.78 1.88 1.07
CA TYR A 93 -2.63 2.54 0.47
C TYR A 93 -1.60 2.94 1.53
N THR A 94 -0.39 3.24 1.11
CA THR A 94 0.64 3.78 1.99
C THR A 94 0.60 5.30 1.96
N GLY A 95 0.62 5.95 3.12
CA GLY A 95 0.69 7.39 3.23
C GLY A 95 1.84 7.87 4.10
N THR A 96 2.33 9.09 3.81
CA THR A 96 3.34 9.79 4.60
C THR A 96 3.04 11.28 4.68
N SER A 97 3.53 11.96 5.73
CA SER A 97 3.30 13.39 5.92
C SER A 97 4.53 14.26 5.68
N LYS A 98 4.27 15.51 5.28
CA LYS A 98 5.30 16.57 5.18
C LYS A 98 5.88 16.93 6.54
N SER A 99 5.06 16.89 7.58
CA SER A 99 5.48 17.25 8.93
C SER A 99 6.48 16.27 9.55
N GLU A 100 6.60 15.07 8.97
CA GLU A 100 7.51 14.00 9.39
C GLU A 100 8.56 13.68 8.32
N ASP A 101 8.78 14.59 7.37
CA ASP A 101 9.73 14.44 6.26
C ASP A 101 9.56 13.12 5.48
N ALA A 102 8.33 12.59 5.41
CA ALA A 102 7.98 11.30 4.82
C ALA A 102 8.64 10.06 5.49
N MET A 103 9.18 10.20 6.70
CA MET A 103 9.91 9.12 7.38
C MET A 103 9.03 8.12 8.12
N TYR A 104 7.76 8.47 8.35
CA TYR A 104 6.78 7.61 9.04
C TYR A 104 5.71 7.16 8.04
N GLN A 105 5.78 5.90 7.67
CA GLN A 105 4.81 5.27 6.77
C GLN A 105 3.66 4.68 7.57
N ARG A 106 2.43 4.82 7.05
CA ARG A 106 1.20 4.30 7.65
C ARG A 106 0.29 3.76 6.55
N VAL A 107 -0.66 2.91 6.93
CA VAL A 107 -1.67 2.41 6.00
C VAL A 107 -2.92 3.29 6.05
N GLY A 108 -3.36 3.73 4.89
CA GLY A 108 -4.60 4.46 4.68
C GLY A 108 -5.71 3.60 4.11
N HIS A 109 -6.94 4.11 4.19
CA HIS A 109 -8.14 3.48 3.70
C HIS A 109 -9.05 4.48 2.99
N ALA A 110 -9.47 4.13 1.79
CA ALA A 110 -10.49 4.84 1.03
C ALA A 110 -11.49 3.86 0.42
N THR A 111 -12.69 4.31 0.10
CA THR A 111 -13.75 3.50 -0.50
C THR A 111 -14.23 4.06 -1.82
N SER A 112 -14.81 3.19 -2.66
CA SER A 112 -15.37 3.54 -3.95
C SER A 112 -16.55 2.63 -4.30
N THR A 113 -17.54 3.17 -4.99
CA THR A 113 -18.65 2.39 -5.57
C THR A 113 -18.42 2.04 -7.04
N ASP A 114 -17.38 2.62 -7.70
CA ASP A 114 -17.20 2.57 -9.14
C ASP A 114 -15.74 2.33 -9.60
N LEU A 115 -14.78 2.19 -8.66
CA LEU A 115 -13.34 2.10 -8.91
C LEU A 115 -12.71 3.35 -9.57
N HIS A 116 -13.49 4.41 -9.80
CA HIS A 116 -13.04 5.65 -10.42
C HIS A 116 -12.87 6.80 -9.42
N SER A 117 -13.82 6.91 -8.51
CA SER A 117 -13.85 7.97 -7.50
C SER A 117 -13.67 7.36 -6.11
N TRP A 118 -12.72 7.88 -5.35
CA TRP A 118 -12.35 7.34 -4.05
C TRP A 118 -12.51 8.37 -2.94
N GLU A 119 -13.12 7.95 -1.84
CA GLU A 119 -13.31 8.79 -0.65
C GLU A 119 -12.57 8.18 0.54
N ARG A 120 -11.74 8.98 1.22
CA ARG A 120 -11.06 8.55 2.46
C ARG A 120 -12.07 8.24 3.54
N VAL A 121 -11.88 7.13 4.24
CA VAL A 121 -12.69 6.76 5.39
C VAL A 121 -12.23 7.57 6.60
N GLY A 122 -13.08 8.46 7.09
CA GLY A 122 -12.71 9.40 8.16
C GLY A 122 -11.59 10.36 7.72
N ASP A 123 -10.48 10.38 8.45
CA ASP A 123 -9.27 11.11 8.08
C ASP A 123 -8.34 10.31 7.15
N GLY A 124 -8.76 9.13 6.74
CA GLY A 124 -8.04 8.22 5.88
C GLY A 124 -7.06 7.28 6.60
N LEU A 125 -6.71 7.52 7.88
CA LEU A 125 -5.79 6.64 8.61
C LEU A 125 -6.48 5.33 9.00
N CYS A 126 -5.91 4.21 8.57
CA CYS A 126 -6.44 2.87 8.82
C CYS A 126 -5.64 2.13 9.87
N LEU A 127 -4.31 2.08 9.73
CA LEU A 127 -3.44 1.31 10.61
C LEU A 127 -2.08 1.99 10.76
N ASP A 128 -1.58 2.00 12.00
CA ASP A 128 -0.24 2.43 12.38
C ASP A 128 0.44 1.37 13.25
N LEU A 129 1.75 1.43 13.42
CA LEU A 129 2.52 0.57 14.33
C LEU A 129 2.26 0.95 15.79
N THR A 130 1.03 0.71 16.24
CA THR A 130 0.54 1.01 17.60
C THR A 130 -0.14 -0.22 18.22
N GLY A 131 -0.42 -0.15 19.52
CA GLY A 131 -1.10 -1.22 20.24
C GLY A 131 -0.17 -2.30 20.80
N PRO A 132 -0.71 -3.41 21.30
CA PRO A 132 0.03 -4.42 22.08
C PRO A 132 1.20 -5.07 21.32
N ASN A 133 1.05 -5.28 20.02
CA ASN A 133 2.04 -5.95 19.19
C ASN A 133 3.04 -4.99 18.52
N ALA A 134 2.92 -3.68 18.72
CA ALA A 134 3.80 -2.69 18.12
C ALA A 134 5.29 -2.91 18.47
N SER A 135 5.58 -3.40 19.68
CA SER A 135 6.95 -3.66 20.13
C SER A 135 7.68 -4.75 19.35
N THR A 136 6.98 -5.52 18.51
CA THR A 136 7.59 -6.51 17.61
C THR A 136 8.15 -5.87 16.33
N TYR A 137 7.86 -4.59 16.09
CA TYR A 137 8.28 -3.82 14.93
C TYR A 137 9.24 -2.69 15.32
N GLU A 138 9.99 -2.17 14.36
CA GLU A 138 10.71 -0.90 14.50
C GLU A 138 9.71 0.25 14.45
N VAL A 139 9.32 0.77 15.62
CA VAL A 139 8.30 1.83 15.74
C VAL A 139 8.89 3.24 15.67
N GLU A 140 10.21 3.37 15.77
CA GLU A 140 10.90 4.64 15.66
C GLU A 140 11.72 4.72 14.38
N HIS A 141 11.76 5.89 13.80
CA HIS A 141 12.63 6.20 12.67
C HIS A 141 14.11 6.09 13.08
N GLN A 142 14.88 5.30 12.33
CA GLN A 142 16.30 5.13 12.57
C GLN A 142 17.13 5.98 11.61
N VAL A 143 17.90 6.90 12.18
CA VAL A 143 18.85 7.72 11.40
C VAL A 143 20.03 6.88 10.96
N GLY A 144 20.29 6.86 9.66
CA GLY A 144 21.52 6.36 9.09
C GLY A 144 21.36 5.20 8.13
N PHE A 145 20.96 4.02 8.55
CA PHE A 145 21.02 2.84 7.69
C PHE A 145 19.72 2.58 6.91
N TRP A 146 18.62 2.44 7.64
CA TRP A 146 17.26 2.43 7.11
C TRP A 146 16.54 3.60 7.76
N HIS A 147 16.28 4.63 6.97
CA HIS A 147 15.88 5.93 7.53
C HIS A 147 14.38 6.11 7.64
N ASP A 148 13.60 5.19 7.14
CA ASP A 148 12.15 5.21 7.27
C ASP A 148 11.66 4.27 8.38
N ARG A 149 10.58 4.64 9.03
CA ARG A 149 9.78 3.71 9.82
C ARG A 149 8.85 2.97 8.86
N ALA A 150 9.25 1.76 8.48
CA ALA A 150 8.61 1.01 7.41
C ALA A 150 7.25 0.43 7.82
N MET A 151 6.19 0.88 7.16
CA MET A 151 4.86 0.31 7.16
C MET A 151 4.17 0.67 5.84
N ARG A 152 4.38 -0.13 4.79
CA ARG A 152 3.93 0.20 3.45
C ARG A 152 3.46 -1.02 2.65
N ASP A 153 2.97 -0.78 1.45
CA ASP A 153 2.59 -1.78 0.45
C ASP A 153 1.53 -2.77 0.99
N PRO A 154 0.40 -2.29 1.54
CA PRO A 154 -0.59 -3.19 2.12
C PRO A 154 -1.20 -4.08 1.04
N TRP A 155 -1.17 -5.40 1.28
CA TRP A 155 -1.88 -6.41 0.54
C TRP A 155 -3.01 -6.98 1.39
N VAL A 156 -4.24 -6.73 0.99
CA VAL A 156 -5.43 -7.16 1.72
C VAL A 156 -6.13 -8.28 0.97
N MET A 157 -6.57 -9.30 1.72
CA MET A 157 -7.31 -10.44 1.16
C MET A 157 -8.31 -11.00 2.17
N ARG A 158 -9.29 -11.77 1.69
CA ARG A 158 -10.16 -12.57 2.56
C ARG A 158 -9.33 -13.56 3.37
N ASN A 159 -9.73 -13.77 4.62
CA ASN A 159 -9.16 -14.84 5.42
C ASN A 159 -9.59 -16.20 4.84
N PRO A 160 -8.66 -17.03 4.32
CA PRO A 160 -9.00 -18.31 3.73
C PRO A 160 -9.43 -19.38 4.74
N ASP A 161 -9.07 -19.18 6.01
CA ASP A 161 -9.30 -20.15 7.09
C ASP A 161 -10.48 -19.78 8.00
N GLY A 162 -11.22 -18.71 7.66
CA GLY A 162 -12.35 -18.24 8.48
C GLY A 162 -12.96 -16.94 8.02
N ASP A 163 -13.68 -16.28 8.91
CA ASP A 163 -14.29 -14.98 8.63
C ASP A 163 -13.26 -13.85 8.69
N GLY A 164 -13.59 -12.72 8.06
CA GLY A 164 -12.81 -11.49 8.11
C GLY A 164 -11.72 -11.39 7.05
N TRP A 165 -10.70 -10.57 7.33
CA TRP A 165 -9.71 -10.12 6.38
C TRP A 165 -8.31 -10.14 6.97
N LEU A 166 -7.33 -10.37 6.12
CA LEU A 166 -5.90 -10.36 6.43
C LEU A 166 -5.23 -9.23 5.65
N MET A 167 -4.30 -8.54 6.31
CA MET A 167 -3.43 -7.55 5.67
C MET A 167 -1.98 -7.95 5.90
N TYR A 168 -1.23 -8.03 4.82
CA TYR A 168 0.22 -8.16 4.80
C TYR A 168 0.85 -6.85 4.35
N PHE A 169 1.96 -6.45 4.94
CA PHE A 169 2.61 -5.20 4.58
C PHE A 169 4.13 -5.26 4.79
N THR A 170 4.85 -4.41 4.10
CA THR A 170 6.28 -4.22 4.29
C THR A 170 6.53 -3.58 5.65
N ALA A 171 7.38 -4.19 6.46
CA ALA A 171 7.75 -3.69 7.78
C ALA A 171 9.21 -4.03 8.12
N ARG A 172 9.62 -3.63 9.33
CA ARG A 172 10.89 -4.05 9.92
C ARG A 172 10.66 -4.55 11.34
N ALA A 173 11.32 -5.67 11.69
CA ALA A 173 11.21 -6.27 13.00
C ALA A 173 12.16 -5.60 14.00
N SER A 174 11.68 -5.39 15.23
CA SER A 174 12.51 -4.85 16.31
C SER A 174 13.54 -5.87 16.81
N GLY A 175 14.63 -5.36 17.42
CA GLY A 175 15.63 -6.19 18.12
C GLY A 175 16.57 -6.99 17.21
N ILE A 176 16.56 -6.78 15.90
CA ILE A 176 17.48 -7.43 14.96
C ILE A 176 18.79 -6.64 14.92
N ALA A 177 19.89 -7.31 15.33
CA ALA A 177 21.19 -6.65 15.47
C ALA A 177 21.81 -6.21 14.13
N ASP A 178 21.63 -7.01 13.06
CA ASP A 178 22.06 -6.66 11.72
C ASP A 178 20.89 -6.02 10.95
N PRO A 179 20.93 -4.71 10.65
CA PRO A 179 19.85 -4.02 9.95
C PRO A 179 19.54 -4.60 8.56
N ASN A 180 20.52 -5.30 7.92
CA ASN A 180 20.29 -6.00 6.66
C ASN A 180 19.46 -7.29 6.82
N GLN A 181 19.17 -7.71 8.03
CA GLN A 181 18.34 -8.88 8.34
C GLN A 181 16.99 -8.49 8.99
N GLY A 182 16.73 -7.20 9.18
CA GLY A 182 15.56 -6.71 9.90
C GLY A 182 14.29 -6.55 9.07
N GLY A 183 14.32 -6.83 7.77
CA GLY A 183 13.12 -6.80 6.95
C GLY A 183 12.07 -7.80 7.43
N ALA A 184 10.80 -7.40 7.41
CA ALA A 184 9.70 -8.20 7.88
C ALA A 184 8.47 -8.08 6.95
N VAL A 185 7.70 -9.15 6.87
CA VAL A 185 6.33 -9.09 6.37
C VAL A 185 5.43 -8.89 7.59
N GLY A 186 4.94 -7.67 7.74
CA GLY A 186 4.00 -7.28 8.78
C GLY A 186 2.62 -7.88 8.55
N PHE A 187 1.82 -7.95 9.61
CA PHE A 187 0.53 -8.62 9.56
C PHE A 187 -0.51 -7.90 10.41
N ALA A 188 -1.73 -7.85 9.92
CA ALA A 188 -2.90 -7.38 10.66
C ALA A 188 -4.15 -8.15 10.26
N THR A 189 -5.14 -8.17 11.15
CA THR A 189 -6.43 -8.84 10.95
C THR A 189 -7.59 -7.86 11.12
N SER A 190 -8.68 -8.10 10.39
CA SER A 190 -9.90 -7.28 10.50
C SER A 190 -11.15 -8.16 10.35
N PRO A 191 -12.19 -7.94 11.14
CA PRO A 191 -13.49 -8.58 10.92
C PRO A 191 -14.29 -7.94 9.77
N ASP A 192 -14.02 -6.67 9.41
CA ASP A 192 -14.97 -5.83 8.68
C ASP A 192 -14.34 -4.86 7.67
N LEU A 193 -13.02 -4.91 7.43
CA LEU A 193 -12.21 -3.96 6.66
C LEU A 193 -12.10 -2.55 7.27
N MET A 194 -12.84 -2.26 8.33
CA MET A 194 -12.90 -0.94 8.97
C MET A 194 -12.04 -0.88 10.23
N THR A 195 -12.01 -1.97 10.98
CA THR A 195 -11.26 -2.08 12.24
C THR A 195 -10.13 -3.09 12.08
N TRP A 196 -8.89 -2.66 12.28
CA TRP A 196 -7.72 -3.49 12.11
C TRP A 196 -6.97 -3.68 13.42
N GLU A 197 -6.51 -4.90 13.65
CA GLU A 197 -5.67 -5.25 14.78
C GLU A 197 -4.27 -5.66 14.28
N LEU A 198 -3.25 -4.91 14.70
CA LEU A 198 -1.85 -5.22 14.41
C LEU A 198 -1.46 -6.53 15.10
N GLN A 199 -0.90 -7.46 14.35
CA GLN A 199 -0.38 -8.75 14.81
C GLN A 199 1.15 -8.77 14.72
N PRO A 200 1.86 -9.69 15.37
CA PRO A 200 3.28 -9.91 15.12
C PRO A 200 3.56 -10.21 13.64
N PRO A 201 4.76 -9.87 13.11
CA PRO A 201 5.11 -10.17 11.72
C PRO A 201 5.08 -11.66 11.44
N VAL A 202 4.60 -12.05 10.25
CA VAL A 202 4.51 -13.46 9.84
C VAL A 202 5.83 -14.00 9.28
N PHE A 203 6.74 -13.11 8.88
CA PHE A 203 8.08 -13.47 8.40
C PHE A 203 9.06 -12.37 8.78
N VAL A 204 10.26 -12.75 9.18
CA VAL A 204 11.37 -11.84 9.54
C VAL A 204 12.68 -12.38 9.01
N GLY A 205 13.51 -11.51 8.46
CA GLY A 205 14.92 -11.80 8.16
C GLY A 205 15.26 -11.95 6.69
N SER A 206 16.49 -12.35 6.46
CA SER A 206 17.13 -12.57 5.16
C SER A 206 17.49 -11.30 4.39
N PHE A 207 16.75 -10.20 4.55
CA PHE A 207 16.97 -8.93 3.85
C PHE A 207 16.65 -7.74 4.76
N GLY A 208 17.13 -6.56 4.37
CA GLY A 208 16.83 -5.30 5.09
C GLY A 208 15.41 -4.79 4.88
N GLN A 209 14.84 -5.05 3.70
CA GLN A 209 13.46 -4.73 3.31
C GLN A 209 12.85 -5.90 2.55
N LEU A 210 11.56 -6.13 2.75
CA LEU A 210 10.74 -7.13 2.04
C LEU A 210 9.52 -6.41 1.46
N GLU A 211 9.70 -5.83 0.28
CA GLU A 211 8.74 -4.91 -0.31
C GLU A 211 7.64 -5.62 -1.09
N VAL A 212 6.47 -4.97 -1.16
CA VAL A 212 5.32 -5.34 -2.00
C VAL A 212 4.91 -6.81 -1.79
N PRO A 213 4.64 -7.25 -0.54
CA PRO A 213 4.22 -8.62 -0.30
C PRO A 213 2.88 -8.89 -0.99
N GLN A 214 2.79 -10.04 -1.67
CA GLN A 214 1.55 -10.50 -2.29
C GLN A 214 1.32 -11.96 -1.92
N VAL A 215 0.17 -12.25 -1.34
CA VAL A 215 -0.24 -13.58 -0.91
C VAL A 215 -1.42 -14.03 -1.75
N PHE A 216 -1.31 -15.18 -2.40
CA PHE A 216 -2.36 -15.75 -3.22
C PHE A 216 -2.29 -17.28 -3.20
N GLU A 217 -3.42 -17.92 -3.45
CA GLU A 217 -3.49 -19.37 -3.53
C GLU A 217 -2.98 -19.86 -4.89
N ARG A 218 -2.12 -20.90 -4.87
CA ARG A 218 -1.71 -21.63 -6.06
C ARG A 218 -1.66 -23.13 -5.79
N SER A 219 -2.55 -23.87 -6.42
CA SER A 219 -2.61 -25.35 -6.32
C SER A 219 -2.75 -25.85 -4.87
N GLY A 220 -3.61 -25.22 -4.08
CA GLY A 220 -3.87 -25.57 -2.69
C GLY A 220 -2.78 -25.11 -1.71
N ARG A 221 -1.92 -24.15 -2.08
CA ARG A 221 -0.88 -23.57 -1.23
C ARG A 221 -0.97 -22.04 -1.28
N TRP A 222 -0.80 -21.45 -0.14
CA TRP A 222 -0.68 -20.02 0.06
C TRP A 222 0.77 -19.60 0.07
#